data_52f36f60a4d387d38487b1548d7ada8c
#
_entry.id   52f36f60a4d387d38487b1548d7ada8c
#
_cell.length_a   1.000
_cell.length_b   1.000
_cell.length_c   1.000
_cell.angle_alpha   90.00
_cell.angle_beta   90.00
_cell.angle_gamma   90.00
#
_symmetry.space_group_name_H-M   'P 1'
#
loop_
_entity.id
_entity.type
_entity.pdbx_description
1 polymer ?
#
loop_
_entity_poly.entity_id
_entity_poly.type
_entity_poly.pdbx_seq_one_letter_code
_entity_poly.pdbx_strand_id
1 'polypeptide(L)'
;MEQNLTRIFTLFGGLALFLYGMDALSHSLETAAGSRLKSLLAAVTGSPMRGVLAGAAVTAVLQSSSAVTVMVLGFVSAGLLTLRQAVPVIFGCNIGTTVTAQLLAFRLEDVRGLVLLAGLLLCFVCAGRKARAIGRAVFAFGLLFEGIADMGTAMEPLAQSPVFVHWLGRVRQHPWLGLLAGLGMTLTVQSSSATIALLQNFAARPGLDGSSLLGLAGALPVLLGDNIGTTITAVLASLSLSLIHISEPTRPLYIS
;
A
#
# COMPACT_ATOMS: atom_id res chain seq x y z
N MET A 1 -4.88 23.31 24.37
CA MET A 1 -5.93 22.52 23.71
C MET A 1 -5.89 22.71 22.20
N GLU A 2 -5.83 23.94 21.70
CA GLU A 2 -5.77 24.26 20.26
C GLU A 2 -4.61 23.61 19.51
N GLN A 3 -3.40 23.63 20.07
CA GLN A 3 -2.22 23.01 19.42
C GLN A 3 -2.36 21.48 19.22
N ASN A 4 -3.01 20.80 20.17
CA ASN A 4 -3.23 19.35 20.01
C ASN A 4 -4.29 19.06 18.95
N LEU A 5 -5.31 19.90 18.85
CA LEU A 5 -6.34 19.78 17.83
C LEU A 5 -5.77 20.03 16.43
N THR A 6 -4.94 21.06 16.28
CA THR A 6 -4.23 21.35 15.01
C THR A 6 -3.34 20.19 14.58
N ARG A 7 -2.60 19.58 15.52
CA ARG A 7 -1.76 18.39 15.23
C ARG A 7 -2.59 17.19 14.76
N ILE A 8 -3.73 16.96 15.41
CA ILE A 8 -4.65 15.88 15.00
C ILE A 8 -5.15 16.15 13.58
N PHE A 9 -5.56 17.37 13.25
CA PHE A 9 -5.98 17.72 11.90
C PHE A 9 -4.84 17.61 10.88
N THR A 10 -3.62 18.01 11.22
CA THR A 10 -2.45 17.84 10.36
C THR A 10 -2.13 16.36 10.13
N LEU A 11 -2.23 15.51 11.16
CA LEU A 11 -2.02 14.07 11.01
C LEU A 11 -3.05 13.42 10.08
N PHE A 12 -4.33 13.68 10.31
CA PHE A 12 -5.39 13.12 9.47
C PHE A 12 -5.42 13.76 8.07
N GLY A 13 -5.09 15.06 7.95
CA GLY A 13 -4.91 15.73 6.67
C GLY A 13 -3.77 15.12 5.85
N GLY A 14 -2.61 14.91 6.48
CA GLY A 14 -1.47 14.24 5.88
C GLY A 14 -1.79 12.80 5.47
N LEU A 15 -2.49 12.05 6.32
CA LEU A 15 -2.96 10.70 5.98
C LEU A 15 -3.93 10.72 4.79
N ALA A 16 -4.85 11.67 4.74
CA ALA A 16 -5.78 11.83 3.62
C ALA A 16 -5.05 12.14 2.31
N LEU A 17 -4.08 13.07 2.34
CA LEU A 17 -3.23 13.39 1.18
C LEU A 17 -2.42 12.15 0.73
N PHE A 18 -1.88 11.41 1.66
CA PHE A 18 -1.14 10.18 1.38
C PHE A 18 -2.03 9.13 0.71
N LEU A 19 -3.20 8.82 1.29
CA LEU A 19 -4.13 7.83 0.75
C LEU A 19 -4.66 8.23 -0.62
N TYR A 20 -5.05 9.50 -0.78
CA TYR A 20 -5.48 10.02 -2.08
C TYR A 20 -4.35 9.99 -3.11
N GLY A 21 -3.14 10.38 -2.71
CA GLY A 21 -1.94 10.30 -3.56
C GLY A 21 -1.65 8.88 -4.02
N MET A 22 -1.76 7.88 -3.11
CA MET A 22 -1.61 6.45 -3.46
C MET A 22 -2.65 5.99 -4.47
N ASP A 23 -3.92 6.30 -4.24
CA ASP A 23 -5.01 5.95 -5.16
C ASP A 23 -4.83 6.61 -6.53
N ALA A 24 -4.55 7.90 -6.57
CA ALA A 24 -4.31 8.65 -7.79
C ALA A 24 -3.07 8.16 -8.56
N LEU A 25 -1.99 7.80 -7.85
CA LEU A 25 -0.79 7.20 -8.43
C LEU A 25 -1.12 5.85 -9.07
N SER A 26 -1.77 4.96 -8.33
CA SER A 26 -2.19 3.64 -8.78
C SER A 26 -3.04 3.73 -10.06
N HIS A 27 -4.11 4.54 -10.03
CA HIS A 27 -5.00 4.72 -11.19
C HIS A 27 -4.28 5.34 -12.41
N SER A 28 -3.35 6.25 -12.17
CA SER A 28 -2.57 6.89 -13.24
C SER A 28 -1.59 5.92 -13.88
N LEU A 29 -0.92 5.09 -13.08
CA LEU A 29 -0.01 4.04 -13.55
C LEU A 29 -0.79 2.94 -14.29
N GLU A 30 -1.96 2.52 -13.79
CA GLU A 30 -2.85 1.59 -14.49
C GLU A 30 -3.26 2.13 -15.87
N THR A 31 -3.66 3.41 -15.92
CA THR A 31 -4.04 4.07 -17.18
C THR A 31 -2.87 4.12 -18.16
N ALA A 32 -1.65 4.37 -17.68
CA ALA A 32 -0.44 4.42 -18.51
C ALA A 32 -0.03 3.03 -19.02
N ALA A 33 -0.14 2.01 -18.17
CA ALA A 33 0.23 0.62 -18.47
C ALA A 33 -0.78 -0.09 -19.42
N GLY A 34 -2.06 0.27 -19.32
CA GLY A 34 -3.13 -0.24 -20.19
C GLY A 34 -3.41 -1.73 -19.99
N SER A 35 -3.86 -2.40 -21.07
CA SER A 35 -4.26 -3.82 -21.04
C SER A 35 -3.12 -4.82 -20.84
N ARG A 36 -1.87 -4.38 -20.93
CA ARG A 36 -0.67 -5.25 -20.79
C ARG A 36 -0.59 -5.92 -19.43
N LEU A 37 -1.10 -5.29 -18.36
CA LEU A 37 -1.12 -5.86 -17.01
C LEU A 37 -1.97 -7.13 -16.92
N LYS A 38 -3.16 -7.12 -17.55
CA LYS A 38 -4.05 -8.29 -17.59
C LYS A 38 -3.43 -9.44 -18.39
N SER A 39 -2.74 -9.13 -19.49
CA SER A 39 -2.06 -10.15 -20.31
C SER A 39 -0.84 -10.75 -19.59
N LEU A 40 -0.13 -9.99 -18.77
CA LEU A 40 0.96 -10.50 -17.93
C LEU A 40 0.45 -11.53 -16.91
N LEU A 41 -0.66 -11.28 -16.26
CA LEU A 41 -1.27 -12.23 -15.33
C LEU A 41 -1.84 -13.46 -16.04
N ALA A 42 -2.39 -13.30 -17.24
CA ALA A 42 -2.89 -14.43 -18.03
C ALA A 42 -1.76 -15.34 -18.57
N ALA A 43 -0.55 -14.81 -18.78
CA ALA A 43 0.60 -15.55 -19.28
C ALA A 43 1.34 -16.42 -18.22
N VAL A 44 0.85 -16.45 -16.98
CA VAL A 44 1.51 -17.12 -15.82
C VAL A 44 1.44 -18.66 -15.85
N THR A 45 1.13 -19.27 -16.98
CA THR A 45 0.81 -20.71 -17.07
C THR A 45 2.00 -21.67 -16.99
N GLY A 46 3.26 -21.19 -16.96
CA GLY A 46 4.40 -22.06 -17.23
C GLY A 46 5.31 -22.45 -16.06
N SER A 47 5.46 -21.63 -15.01
CA SER A 47 6.29 -21.98 -13.84
C SER A 47 5.99 -21.09 -12.63
N PRO A 48 6.22 -21.58 -11.38
CA PRO A 48 6.03 -20.78 -10.17
C PRO A 48 6.83 -19.47 -10.18
N MET A 49 8.06 -19.48 -10.68
CA MET A 49 8.89 -18.28 -10.75
C MET A 49 8.30 -17.20 -11.64
N ARG A 50 7.70 -17.58 -12.78
CA ARG A 50 6.98 -16.62 -13.65
C ARG A 50 5.77 -16.02 -12.94
N GLY A 51 5.07 -16.82 -12.10
CA GLY A 51 3.99 -16.36 -11.27
C GLY A 51 4.44 -15.29 -10.28
N VAL A 52 5.53 -15.54 -9.56
CA VAL A 52 6.12 -14.57 -8.62
C VAL A 52 6.52 -13.28 -9.34
N LEU A 53 7.25 -13.39 -10.46
CA LEU A 53 7.69 -12.22 -11.23
C LEU A 53 6.51 -11.41 -11.77
N ALA A 54 5.48 -12.07 -12.29
CA ALA A 54 4.29 -11.41 -12.79
C ALA A 54 3.52 -10.71 -11.68
N GLY A 55 3.30 -11.37 -10.53
CA GLY A 55 2.67 -10.77 -9.35
C GLY A 55 3.44 -9.56 -8.84
N ALA A 56 4.77 -9.67 -8.74
CA ALA A 56 5.63 -8.57 -8.33
C ALA A 56 5.56 -7.38 -9.29
N ALA A 57 5.68 -7.63 -10.61
CA ALA A 57 5.65 -6.58 -11.62
C ALA A 57 4.29 -5.88 -11.67
N VAL A 58 3.19 -6.65 -11.64
CA VAL A 58 1.84 -6.07 -11.67
C VAL A 58 1.57 -5.27 -10.41
N THR A 59 1.95 -5.77 -9.22
CA THR A 59 1.77 -5.04 -7.97
C THR A 59 2.65 -3.79 -7.90
N ALA A 60 3.89 -3.85 -8.37
CA ALA A 60 4.76 -2.68 -8.45
C ALA A 60 4.18 -1.56 -9.33
N VAL A 61 3.45 -1.91 -10.39
CA VAL A 61 2.76 -0.93 -11.24
C VAL A 61 1.43 -0.49 -10.65
N LEU A 62 0.58 -1.43 -10.19
CA LEU A 62 -0.72 -1.10 -9.60
C LEU A 62 -0.62 -0.50 -8.20
N GLN A 63 0.53 -0.63 -7.54
CA GLN A 63 0.77 -0.15 -6.17
C GLN A 63 -0.25 -0.67 -5.14
N SER A 64 -0.93 -1.78 -5.46
CA SER A 64 -1.97 -2.40 -4.63
C SER A 64 -1.92 -3.92 -4.72
N SER A 65 -1.31 -4.55 -3.72
CA SER A 65 -1.26 -6.01 -3.60
C SER A 65 -2.65 -6.61 -3.36
N SER A 66 -3.50 -5.91 -2.62
CA SER A 66 -4.88 -6.34 -2.35
C SER A 66 -5.70 -6.40 -3.63
N ALA A 67 -5.63 -5.37 -4.48
CA ALA A 67 -6.36 -5.35 -5.76
C ALA A 67 -5.89 -6.49 -6.69
N VAL A 68 -4.57 -6.73 -6.76
CA VAL A 68 -4.03 -7.84 -7.57
C VAL A 68 -4.45 -9.19 -6.99
N THR A 69 -4.43 -9.36 -5.66
CA THR A 69 -4.86 -10.60 -5.00
C THR A 69 -6.35 -10.88 -5.27
N VAL A 70 -7.22 -9.88 -5.14
CA VAL A 70 -8.65 -10.02 -5.46
C VAL A 70 -8.87 -10.38 -6.92
N MET A 71 -8.11 -9.76 -7.85
CA MET A 71 -8.15 -10.10 -9.27
C MET A 71 -7.73 -11.55 -9.52
N VAL A 72 -6.66 -12.02 -8.88
CA VAL A 72 -6.18 -13.41 -8.96
C VAL A 72 -7.23 -14.38 -8.42
N LEU A 73 -7.87 -14.07 -7.27
CA LEU A 73 -8.97 -14.86 -6.73
C LEU A 73 -10.15 -14.93 -7.71
N GLY A 74 -10.50 -13.80 -8.34
CA GLY A 74 -11.51 -13.76 -9.39
C GLY A 74 -11.15 -14.66 -10.58
N PHE A 75 -9.89 -14.71 -11.01
CA PHE A 75 -9.45 -15.62 -12.08
C PHE A 75 -9.51 -17.10 -11.65
N VAL A 76 -9.21 -17.42 -10.39
CA VAL A 76 -9.37 -18.78 -9.86
C VAL A 76 -10.85 -19.17 -9.85
N SER A 77 -11.73 -18.29 -9.37
CA SER A 77 -13.18 -18.53 -9.34
C SER A 77 -13.78 -18.69 -10.74
N ALA A 78 -13.25 -17.96 -11.73
CA ALA A 78 -13.65 -18.08 -13.12
C ALA A 78 -13.04 -19.29 -13.86
N GLY A 79 -12.22 -20.11 -13.18
CA GLY A 79 -11.52 -21.25 -13.78
C GLY A 79 -10.39 -20.88 -14.75
N LEU A 80 -9.97 -19.60 -14.78
CA LEU A 80 -8.90 -19.11 -15.65
C LEU A 80 -7.51 -19.41 -15.07
N LEU A 81 -7.41 -19.57 -13.75
CA LEU A 81 -6.20 -19.96 -13.03
C LEU A 81 -6.51 -21.09 -12.06
N THR A 82 -5.57 -22.02 -11.91
CA THR A 82 -5.60 -22.99 -10.82
C THR A 82 -5.04 -22.37 -9.54
N LEU A 83 -5.41 -22.91 -8.38
CA LEU A 83 -4.84 -22.49 -7.08
C LEU A 83 -3.31 -22.58 -7.07
N ARG A 84 -2.75 -23.65 -7.70
CA ARG A 84 -1.30 -23.85 -7.81
C ARG A 84 -0.60 -22.73 -8.59
N GLN A 85 -1.27 -22.12 -9.55
CA GLN A 85 -0.76 -20.97 -10.31
C GLN A 85 -0.97 -19.64 -9.56
N ALA A 86 -2.07 -19.52 -8.80
CA ALA A 86 -2.42 -18.32 -8.05
C ALA A 86 -1.46 -18.04 -6.88
N VAL A 87 -1.09 -19.08 -6.13
CA VAL A 87 -0.22 -18.93 -4.94
C VAL A 87 1.11 -18.22 -5.26
N PRO A 88 1.89 -18.62 -6.28
CA PRO A 88 3.11 -17.90 -6.66
C PRO A 88 2.86 -16.42 -7.01
N VAL A 89 1.73 -16.10 -7.66
CA VAL A 89 1.39 -14.71 -8.00
C VAL A 89 1.16 -13.90 -6.72
N ILE A 90 0.45 -14.46 -5.74
CA ILE A 90 0.20 -13.80 -4.45
C ILE A 90 1.51 -13.55 -3.69
N PHE A 91 2.45 -14.52 -3.69
CA PHE A 91 3.80 -14.26 -3.16
C PHE A 91 4.50 -13.11 -3.89
N GLY A 92 4.36 -13.07 -5.22
CA GLY A 92 4.86 -11.96 -6.03
C GLY A 92 4.23 -10.62 -5.65
N CYS A 93 2.93 -10.59 -5.34
CA CYS A 93 2.25 -9.36 -4.89
C CYS A 93 2.90 -8.78 -3.63
N ASN A 94 3.21 -9.62 -2.66
CA ASN A 94 3.89 -9.17 -1.43
C ASN A 94 5.30 -8.61 -1.74
N ILE A 95 6.04 -9.25 -2.65
CA ILE A 95 7.33 -8.72 -3.11
C ILE A 95 7.12 -7.37 -3.83
N GLY A 96 6.10 -7.25 -4.69
CA GLY A 96 5.80 -6.01 -5.41
C GLY A 96 5.49 -4.83 -4.48
N THR A 97 4.88 -5.07 -3.32
CA THR A 97 4.62 -4.03 -2.30
C THR A 97 5.92 -3.44 -1.73
N THR A 98 7.03 -4.19 -1.73
CA THR A 98 8.32 -3.65 -1.27
C THR A 98 8.83 -2.50 -2.16
N VAL A 99 8.44 -2.46 -3.43
CA VAL A 99 8.75 -1.34 -4.33
C VAL A 99 8.12 -0.05 -3.81
N THR A 100 6.87 -0.12 -3.32
CA THR A 100 6.22 1.02 -2.66
C THR A 100 7.03 1.48 -1.45
N ALA A 101 7.41 0.56 -0.57
CA ALA A 101 8.22 0.88 0.60
C ALA A 101 9.56 1.53 0.22
N GLN A 102 10.22 1.07 -0.85
CA GLN A 102 11.45 1.67 -1.35
C GLN A 102 11.22 3.06 -1.93
N LEU A 103 10.12 3.28 -2.67
CA LEU A 103 9.75 4.60 -3.18
C LEU A 103 9.52 5.58 -2.02
N LEU A 104 8.85 5.15 -0.94
CA LEU A 104 8.59 5.95 0.24
C LEU A 104 9.86 6.24 1.07
N ALA A 105 10.89 5.42 0.93
CA ALA A 105 12.16 5.62 1.64
C ALA A 105 13.03 6.75 1.05
N PHE A 106 12.73 7.23 -0.16
CA PHE A 106 13.41 8.40 -0.71
C PHE A 106 13.05 9.66 0.08
N ARG A 107 14.05 10.38 0.54
CA ARG A 107 13.85 11.69 1.19
C ARG A 107 13.71 12.76 0.13
N LEU A 108 12.48 13.10 -0.23
CA LEU A 108 12.17 14.14 -1.22
C LEU A 108 11.68 15.44 -0.56
N GLU A 109 12.00 15.65 0.72
CA GLU A 109 11.52 16.78 1.51
C GLU A 109 11.81 18.12 0.83
N ASP A 110 13.03 18.28 0.27
CA ASP A 110 13.48 19.53 -0.35
C ASP A 110 12.90 19.75 -1.76
N VAL A 111 12.50 18.69 -2.46
CA VAL A 111 12.07 18.77 -3.88
C VAL A 111 10.59 18.43 -4.08
N ARG A 112 9.84 18.12 -3.02
CA ARG A 112 8.43 17.72 -3.11
C ARG A 112 7.56 18.77 -3.82
N GLY A 113 7.76 20.05 -3.53
CA GLY A 113 7.07 21.15 -4.21
C GLY A 113 7.38 21.23 -5.71
N LEU A 114 8.64 20.95 -6.08
CA LEU A 114 9.04 20.88 -7.48
C LEU A 114 8.38 19.70 -8.20
N VAL A 115 8.27 18.55 -7.55
CA VAL A 115 7.59 17.36 -8.10
C VAL A 115 6.10 17.65 -8.31
N LEU A 116 5.44 18.29 -7.34
CA LEU A 116 4.04 18.72 -7.47
C LEU A 116 3.86 19.68 -8.66
N LEU A 117 4.71 20.70 -8.75
CA LEU A 117 4.65 21.68 -9.84
C LEU A 117 4.90 21.01 -11.20
N ALA A 118 5.92 20.17 -11.30
CA ALA A 118 6.23 19.43 -12.52
C ALA A 118 5.07 18.52 -12.95
N GLY A 119 4.49 17.77 -12.02
CA GLY A 119 3.32 16.93 -12.28
C GLY A 119 2.12 17.74 -12.77
N LEU A 120 1.84 18.87 -12.13
CA LEU A 120 0.76 19.78 -12.51
C LEU A 120 0.98 20.33 -13.93
N LEU A 121 2.17 20.84 -14.22
CA LEU A 121 2.51 21.36 -15.56
C LEU A 121 2.37 20.28 -16.63
N LEU A 122 2.85 19.06 -16.39
CA LEU A 122 2.68 17.94 -17.32
C LEU A 122 1.20 17.62 -17.57
N CYS A 123 0.33 17.74 -16.57
CA CYS A 123 -1.11 17.53 -16.75
C CYS A 123 -1.75 18.54 -17.69
N PHE A 124 -1.31 19.81 -17.66
CA PHE A 124 -1.89 20.89 -18.45
C PHE A 124 -1.24 21.04 -19.83
N VAL A 125 0.08 20.89 -19.92
CA VAL A 125 0.84 21.13 -21.14
C VAL A 125 0.80 19.94 -22.09
N CYS A 126 0.81 18.71 -21.55
CA CYS A 126 0.88 17.54 -22.40
C CYS A 126 -0.46 17.20 -23.06
N ALA A 127 -0.44 17.08 -24.40
CA ALA A 127 -1.56 16.56 -25.16
C ALA A 127 -1.45 15.01 -25.25
N GLY A 128 -2.55 14.32 -24.94
CA GLY A 128 -2.62 12.87 -25.06
C GLY A 128 -2.86 12.13 -23.74
N ARG A 129 -3.60 11.02 -23.82
CA ARG A 129 -4.08 10.27 -22.66
C ARG A 129 -2.94 9.71 -21.79
N LYS A 130 -1.91 9.16 -22.42
CA LYS A 130 -0.76 8.58 -21.71
C LYS A 130 0.11 9.64 -21.03
N ALA A 131 0.41 10.74 -21.73
CA ALA A 131 1.23 11.81 -21.21
C ALA A 131 0.55 12.49 -20.01
N ARG A 132 -0.76 12.74 -20.09
CA ARG A 132 -1.54 13.25 -18.96
C ARG A 132 -1.62 12.25 -17.79
N ALA A 133 -1.65 10.93 -18.06
CA ALA A 133 -1.61 9.93 -17.02
C ALA A 133 -0.25 9.95 -16.28
N ILE A 134 0.86 10.11 -17.02
CA ILE A 134 2.19 10.26 -16.42
C ILE A 134 2.26 11.55 -15.58
N GLY A 135 1.76 12.67 -16.10
CA GLY A 135 1.69 13.93 -15.34
C GLY A 135 0.92 13.78 -14.02
N ARG A 136 -0.23 13.10 -14.07
CA ARG A 136 -1.02 12.78 -12.87
C ARG A 136 -0.27 11.85 -11.91
N ALA A 137 0.47 10.86 -12.42
CA ALA A 137 1.29 10.00 -11.59
C ALA A 137 2.40 10.79 -10.87
N VAL A 138 3.07 11.71 -11.56
CA VAL A 138 4.10 12.58 -10.96
C VAL A 138 3.48 13.51 -9.91
N PHE A 139 2.32 14.11 -10.19
CA PHE A 139 1.61 14.95 -9.23
C PHE A 139 1.17 14.16 -7.99
N ALA A 140 0.57 12.99 -8.20
CA ALA A 140 0.14 12.10 -7.13
C ALA A 140 1.32 11.64 -6.26
N PHE A 141 2.48 11.40 -6.87
CA PHE A 141 3.72 11.09 -6.16
C PHE A 141 4.17 12.25 -5.27
N GLY A 142 4.06 13.48 -5.74
CA GLY A 142 4.30 14.67 -4.91
C GLY A 142 3.34 14.79 -3.73
N LEU A 143 2.04 14.50 -3.94
CA LEU A 143 1.04 14.48 -2.86
C LEU A 143 1.35 13.43 -1.77
N LEU A 144 1.87 12.26 -2.17
CA LEU A 144 2.32 11.24 -1.21
C LEU A 144 3.36 11.78 -0.23
N PHE A 145 4.38 12.46 -0.77
CA PHE A 145 5.45 13.01 0.06
C PHE A 145 5.00 14.21 0.89
N GLU A 146 4.06 15.02 0.40
CA GLU A 146 3.44 16.06 1.21
C GLU A 146 2.68 15.45 2.39
N GLY A 147 1.86 14.41 2.13
CA GLY A 147 1.16 13.69 3.20
C GLY A 147 2.09 13.06 4.22
N ILE A 148 3.21 12.46 3.78
CA ILE A 148 4.23 11.89 4.68
C ILE A 148 4.87 12.99 5.54
N ALA A 149 5.20 14.14 4.96
CA ALA A 149 5.79 15.27 5.67
C ALA A 149 4.84 15.84 6.73
N ASP A 150 3.57 16.01 6.38
CA ASP A 150 2.54 16.47 7.31
C ASP A 150 2.35 15.49 8.47
N MET A 151 2.22 14.20 8.17
CA MET A 151 2.17 13.16 9.22
C MET A 151 3.43 13.23 10.10
N GLY A 152 4.61 13.36 9.47
CA GLY A 152 5.87 13.49 10.17
C GLY A 152 5.87 14.65 11.15
N THR A 153 5.49 15.84 10.71
CA THR A 153 5.42 17.06 11.53
C THR A 153 4.42 16.90 12.69
N ALA A 154 3.25 16.35 12.41
CA ALA A 154 2.23 16.12 13.44
C ALA A 154 2.69 15.13 14.53
N MET A 155 3.52 14.14 14.16
CA MET A 155 4.00 13.10 15.06
C MET A 155 5.27 13.48 15.85
N GLU A 156 5.93 14.57 15.50
CA GLU A 156 7.16 15.02 16.17
C GLU A 156 7.05 15.14 17.69
N PRO A 157 5.99 15.74 18.26
CA PRO A 157 5.85 15.82 19.71
C PRO A 157 5.58 14.48 20.39
N LEU A 158 4.99 13.51 19.65
CA LEU A 158 4.81 12.14 20.16
C LEU A 158 6.17 11.47 20.36
N ALA A 159 7.11 11.66 19.41
CA ALA A 159 8.45 11.13 19.50
C ALA A 159 9.23 11.65 20.72
N GLN A 160 8.85 12.83 21.23
CA GLN A 160 9.45 13.45 22.43
C GLN A 160 8.66 13.11 23.72
N SER A 161 7.50 12.47 23.62
CA SER A 161 6.68 12.10 24.78
C SER A 161 7.28 10.89 25.52
N PRO A 162 7.59 11.01 26.83
CA PRO A 162 8.14 9.90 27.61
C PRO A 162 7.20 8.69 27.63
N VAL A 163 5.89 8.92 27.66
CA VAL A 163 4.87 7.87 27.65
C VAL A 163 4.93 7.09 26.34
N PHE A 164 5.02 7.80 25.21
CA PHE A 164 5.07 7.17 23.89
C PHE A 164 6.37 6.39 23.69
N VAL A 165 7.51 6.98 24.08
CA VAL A 165 8.83 6.30 24.03
C VAL A 165 8.85 5.04 24.89
N HIS A 166 8.22 5.09 26.08
CA HIS A 166 8.09 3.91 26.93
C HIS A 166 7.25 2.80 26.26
N TRP A 167 6.12 3.15 25.62
CA TRP A 167 5.32 2.21 24.86
C TRP A 167 6.07 1.58 23.68
N LEU A 168 6.83 2.37 22.92
CA LEU A 168 7.68 1.84 21.84
C LEU A 168 8.79 0.92 22.38
N GLY A 169 9.34 1.24 23.55
CA GLY A 169 10.29 0.36 24.25
C GLY A 169 9.68 -1.01 24.57
N ARG A 170 8.41 -1.05 24.97
CA ARG A 170 7.67 -2.31 25.18
C ARG A 170 7.47 -3.09 23.88
N VAL A 171 7.15 -2.42 22.78
CA VAL A 171 7.04 -3.07 21.46
C VAL A 171 8.37 -3.72 21.04
N ARG A 172 9.50 -3.06 21.32
CA ARG A 172 10.84 -3.63 21.07
C ARG A 172 11.14 -4.87 21.91
N GLN A 173 10.67 -4.90 23.17
CA GLN A 173 10.89 -6.02 24.10
C GLN A 173 9.90 -7.16 23.89
N HIS A 174 8.70 -6.87 23.42
CA HIS A 174 7.62 -7.82 23.21
C HIS A 174 7.16 -7.82 21.74
N PRO A 175 7.80 -8.60 20.86
CA PRO A 175 7.50 -8.58 19.42
C PRO A 175 6.02 -8.82 19.07
N TRP A 176 5.30 -9.58 19.88
CA TRP A 176 3.87 -9.82 19.68
C TRP A 176 3.01 -8.55 19.76
N LEU A 177 3.42 -7.54 20.57
CA LEU A 177 2.74 -6.23 20.60
C LEU A 177 2.92 -5.48 19.28
N GLY A 178 4.12 -5.54 18.70
CA GLY A 178 4.39 -4.99 17.37
C GLY A 178 3.54 -5.66 16.30
N LEU A 179 3.45 -6.98 16.34
CA LEU A 179 2.63 -7.76 15.41
C LEU A 179 1.15 -7.37 15.52
N LEU A 180 0.61 -7.29 16.73
CA LEU A 180 -0.79 -6.85 16.94
C LEU A 180 -1.01 -5.39 16.52
N ALA A 181 -0.05 -4.50 16.73
CA ALA A 181 -0.13 -3.11 16.31
C ALA A 181 -0.19 -3.01 14.78
N GLY A 182 0.71 -3.68 14.06
CA GLY A 182 0.71 -3.72 12.59
C GLY A 182 -0.56 -4.33 12.01
N LEU A 183 -0.98 -5.46 12.57
CA LEU A 183 -2.25 -6.11 12.22
C LEU A 183 -3.43 -5.15 12.41
N GLY A 184 -3.57 -4.53 13.58
CA GLY A 184 -4.66 -3.62 13.91
C GLY A 184 -4.68 -2.37 13.03
N MET A 185 -3.51 -1.79 12.74
CA MET A 185 -3.40 -0.65 11.84
C MET A 185 -3.89 -1.00 10.44
N THR A 186 -3.42 -2.10 9.87
CA THR A 186 -3.78 -2.50 8.51
C THR A 186 -5.23 -2.93 8.40
N LEU A 187 -5.77 -3.62 9.40
CA LEU A 187 -7.21 -3.93 9.47
C LEU A 187 -8.09 -2.66 9.47
N THR A 188 -7.63 -1.61 10.16
CA THR A 188 -8.39 -0.35 10.30
C THR A 188 -8.25 0.52 9.06
N VAL A 189 -7.02 0.73 8.59
CA VAL A 189 -6.73 1.63 7.47
C VAL A 189 -6.95 0.94 6.12
N GLN A 190 -6.96 -0.40 6.08
CA GLN A 190 -7.07 -1.21 4.85
C GLN A 190 -5.96 -0.92 3.83
N SER A 191 -4.84 -0.34 4.28
CA SER A 191 -3.71 0.05 3.44
C SER A 191 -2.38 -0.29 4.11
N SER A 192 -1.70 -1.31 3.61
CA SER A 192 -0.35 -1.68 4.05
C SER A 192 0.67 -0.57 3.76
N SER A 193 0.52 0.14 2.64
CA SER A 193 1.39 1.27 2.30
C SER A 193 1.31 2.40 3.33
N ALA A 194 0.11 2.69 3.87
CA ALA A 194 -0.05 3.69 4.93
C ALA A 194 0.62 3.24 6.24
N THR A 195 0.46 1.97 6.62
CA THR A 195 1.15 1.39 7.77
C THR A 195 2.68 1.49 7.63
N ILE A 196 3.20 1.15 6.44
CA ILE A 196 4.63 1.25 6.13
C ILE A 196 5.11 2.70 6.19
N ALA A 197 4.37 3.66 5.64
CA ALA A 197 4.72 5.09 5.68
C ALA A 197 4.82 5.61 7.12
N LEU A 198 3.84 5.29 7.96
CA LEU A 198 3.86 5.62 9.39
C LEU A 198 5.04 4.97 10.11
N LEU A 199 5.29 3.69 9.83
CA LEU A 199 6.40 2.95 10.42
C LEU A 199 7.75 3.55 10.04
N GLN A 200 7.94 3.95 8.78
CA GLN A 200 9.16 4.62 8.30
C GLN A 200 9.36 5.97 8.98
N ASN A 201 8.28 6.74 9.18
CA ASN A 201 8.35 7.99 9.94
C ASN A 201 8.89 7.76 11.36
N PHE A 202 8.42 6.72 12.07
CA PHE A 202 8.93 6.40 13.40
C PHE A 202 10.34 5.83 13.38
N ALA A 203 10.66 4.99 12.41
CA ALA A 203 11.99 4.39 12.27
C ALA A 203 13.06 5.43 11.88
N ALA A 204 12.69 6.47 11.14
CA ALA A 204 13.62 7.54 10.74
C ALA A 204 13.92 8.54 11.85
N ARG A 205 13.10 8.61 12.92
CA ARG A 205 13.28 9.60 13.98
C ARG A 205 14.28 9.14 15.03
N PRO A 206 15.19 10.05 15.47
CA PRO A 206 16.06 9.77 16.58
C PRO A 206 15.28 9.72 17.90
N GLY A 207 15.58 8.74 18.73
CA GLY A 207 15.16 8.67 20.12
C GLY A 207 15.98 9.61 21.02
N LEU A 208 15.69 9.64 22.30
CA LEU A 208 16.37 10.48 23.29
C LEU A 208 17.87 10.14 23.44
N ASP A 209 18.26 8.93 23.06
CA ASP A 209 19.62 8.41 23.07
C ASP A 209 20.34 8.56 21.71
N GLY A 210 19.74 9.25 20.73
CA GLY A 210 20.26 9.41 19.38
C GLY A 210 20.10 8.17 18.49
N SER A 211 19.63 7.04 19.02
CA SER A 211 19.28 5.85 18.23
C SER A 211 17.90 6.01 17.57
N SER A 212 17.58 5.16 16.59
CA SER A 212 16.22 5.14 16.04
C SER A 212 15.18 4.80 17.11
N LEU A 213 14.08 5.53 17.12
CA LEU A 213 12.99 5.42 18.09
C LEU A 213 12.42 4.00 18.14
N LEU A 214 12.26 3.35 17.01
CA LEU A 214 11.70 1.99 16.91
C LEU A 214 12.79 0.94 16.60
N GLY A 215 13.76 1.29 15.77
CA GLY A 215 14.79 0.39 15.29
C GLY A 215 14.24 -0.78 14.47
N LEU A 216 15.13 -1.60 13.95
CA LEU A 216 14.74 -2.77 13.14
C LEU A 216 14.01 -3.83 13.98
N ALA A 217 14.43 -4.03 15.22
CA ALA A 217 13.81 -5.02 16.11
C ALA A 217 12.35 -4.72 16.44
N GLY A 218 11.98 -3.43 16.53
CA GLY A 218 10.58 -3.04 16.72
C GLY A 218 9.79 -2.95 15.41
N ALA A 219 10.44 -2.59 14.31
CA ALA A 219 9.80 -2.43 13.01
C ALA A 219 9.40 -3.78 12.38
N LEU A 220 10.23 -4.81 12.47
CA LEU A 220 9.97 -6.13 11.87
C LEU A 220 8.66 -6.78 12.34
N PRO A 221 8.35 -6.85 13.66
CA PRO A 221 7.08 -7.41 14.11
C PRO A 221 5.87 -6.63 13.59
N VAL A 222 5.97 -5.30 13.50
CA VAL A 222 4.90 -4.46 12.96
C VAL A 222 4.66 -4.76 11.47
N LEU A 223 5.73 -4.89 10.68
CA LEU A 223 5.64 -5.28 9.27
C LEU A 223 5.04 -6.67 9.07
N LEU A 224 5.38 -7.62 9.95
CA LEU A 224 4.77 -8.96 9.90
C LEU A 224 3.27 -8.89 10.21
N GLY A 225 2.88 -8.09 11.20
CA GLY A 225 1.47 -7.84 11.51
C GLY A 225 0.71 -7.18 10.37
N ASP A 226 1.32 -6.19 9.71
CA ASP A 226 0.79 -5.52 8.52
C ASP A 226 0.53 -6.53 7.37
N ASN A 227 1.50 -7.40 7.09
CA ASN A 227 1.34 -8.44 6.07
C ASN A 227 0.20 -9.41 6.39
N ILE A 228 0.02 -9.78 7.66
CA ILE A 228 -1.12 -10.59 8.10
C ILE A 228 -2.41 -9.78 7.91
N GLY A 229 -2.43 -8.51 8.31
CA GLY A 229 -3.59 -7.62 8.17
C GLY A 229 -4.06 -7.47 6.73
N THR A 230 -3.15 -7.43 5.78
CA THR A 230 -3.46 -7.35 4.35
C THR A 230 -4.24 -8.57 3.85
N THR A 231 -4.10 -9.73 4.49
CA THR A 231 -4.83 -10.95 4.08
C THR A 231 -6.34 -10.85 4.30
N ILE A 232 -6.81 -9.95 5.18
CA ILE A 232 -8.25 -9.78 5.44
C ILE A 232 -9.03 -9.38 4.19
N THR A 233 -8.43 -8.58 3.31
CA THR A 233 -9.07 -8.17 2.04
C THR A 233 -9.32 -9.38 1.15
N ALA A 234 -8.39 -10.33 1.11
CA ALA A 234 -8.57 -11.59 0.39
C ALA A 234 -9.68 -12.46 1.02
N VAL A 235 -9.74 -12.52 2.35
CA VAL A 235 -10.82 -13.24 3.07
C VAL A 235 -12.17 -12.61 2.76
N LEU A 236 -12.31 -11.29 2.85
CA LEU A 236 -13.55 -10.58 2.55
C LEU A 236 -13.98 -10.79 1.09
N ALA A 237 -13.02 -10.72 0.15
CA ALA A 237 -13.30 -10.98 -1.26
C ALA A 237 -13.75 -12.44 -1.51
N SER A 238 -13.12 -13.42 -0.85
CA SER A 238 -13.50 -14.83 -0.98
C SER A 238 -14.91 -15.11 -0.44
N LEU A 239 -15.28 -14.46 0.67
CA LEU A 239 -16.63 -14.55 1.23
C LEU A 239 -17.67 -13.97 0.27
N SER A 240 -17.41 -12.82 -0.34
CA SER A 240 -18.33 -12.22 -1.32
C SER A 240 -18.51 -13.10 -2.56
N LEU A 241 -17.43 -13.68 -3.09
CA LEU A 241 -17.47 -14.62 -4.22
C LEU A 241 -18.23 -15.91 -3.86
N SER A 242 -18.04 -16.44 -2.65
CA SER A 242 -18.79 -17.59 -2.14
C SER A 242 -20.31 -17.29 -2.05
N LEU A 243 -20.69 -16.12 -1.55
CA LEU A 243 -22.09 -15.70 -1.46
C LEU A 243 -22.75 -15.57 -2.83
N ILE A 244 -22.03 -15.08 -3.85
CA ILE A 244 -22.54 -15.01 -5.23
C ILE A 244 -22.82 -16.43 -5.76
N HIS A 245 -21.93 -17.39 -5.53
CA HIS A 245 -22.16 -18.79 -5.94
C HIS A 245 -23.30 -19.47 -5.18
N ILE A 246 -23.57 -19.08 -3.94
CA ILE A 246 -24.71 -19.61 -3.16
C ILE A 246 -26.03 -18.96 -3.59
N SER A 247 -26.01 -17.67 -3.95
CA SER A 247 -27.22 -16.92 -4.33
C SER A 247 -27.64 -17.08 -5.79
N GLU A 248 -26.77 -17.62 -6.68
CA GLU A 248 -27.12 -18.00 -8.06
C GLU A 248 -27.03 -19.52 -8.29
N PRO A 249 -27.77 -20.37 -7.57
CA PRO A 249 -27.66 -21.83 -7.76
C PRO A 249 -28.35 -22.37 -9.00
N THR A 250 -29.08 -21.56 -9.76
CA THR A 250 -29.79 -22.04 -10.95
C THR A 250 -30.04 -20.94 -11.96
N ARG A 251 -29.09 -20.69 -12.82
CA ARG A 251 -29.46 -20.27 -14.18
C ARG A 251 -29.61 -21.55 -14.99
N PRO A 252 -30.84 -22.00 -15.31
CA PRO A 252 -31.01 -23.14 -16.20
C PRO A 252 -30.35 -22.78 -17.52
N LEU A 253 -29.47 -23.64 -18.00
CA LEU A 253 -28.97 -23.65 -19.35
C LEU A 253 -30.19 -23.97 -20.25
N TYR A 254 -30.94 -22.98 -20.67
CA TYR A 254 -31.80 -23.10 -21.81
C TYR A 254 -30.89 -23.15 -23.05
N ILE A 255 -30.52 -24.38 -23.40
CA ILE A 255 -30.08 -24.74 -24.74
C ILE A 255 -31.35 -24.85 -25.54
N SER A 256 -31.58 -23.96 -26.46
CA SER A 256 -32.44 -24.15 -27.62
C SER A 256 -31.69 -23.75 -28.84
#